data_2688744ba9c326d09eff9cec741d8e69
#
_entry.id   2688744ba9c326d09eff9cec741d8e69
#
_cell.length_a   1.000
_cell.length_b   1.000
_cell.length_c   1.000
_cell.angle_alpha   90.00
_cell.angle_beta   90.00
_cell.angle_gamma   90.00
#
_symmetry.space_group_name_H-M   'P 1'
#
loop_
_entity.id
_entity.type
_entity.pdbx_description
1 polymer ?
#
loop_
_entity_poly.entity_id
_entity_poly.type
_entity_poly.pdbx_seq_one_letter_code
_entity_poly.pdbx_strand_id
1 'polypeptide(L)'
;RYEFKDTNDDRMRAIAMYEKIPEVKDSKERKEAIVGIQEGIYAKAEEQLEADKFFDAKETFQSLGNYSDAKQRVEDTEKARQDKIKLLCANQRYAEALHFQNLQAGDVIKFGEYEQDNNLENGKEAIDWIVLDIQDNEALVISQFCLDAKRYSDEGIARWERSSLCNWLNSEFINSSFEETARDCILQSL
;
A
#
# COMPACT_ATOMS: atom_id res chain seq x y z
N ARG A 1 -28.03 30.15 9.93
CA ARG A 1 -27.95 29.38 8.68
C ARG A 1 -26.98 28.22 8.95
N TYR A 2 -27.50 27.05 9.23
CA TYR A 2 -26.67 25.84 9.29
C TYR A 2 -26.31 25.46 7.85
N GLU A 3 -25.01 25.43 7.52
CA GLU A 3 -24.53 24.82 6.29
C GLU A 3 -24.63 23.29 6.47
N PHE A 4 -25.49 22.67 5.69
CA PHE A 4 -25.63 21.23 5.62
C PHE A 4 -24.40 20.69 4.90
N LYS A 5 -23.47 20.06 5.61
CA LYS A 5 -22.24 19.50 5.06
C LYS A 5 -22.41 18.05 4.65
N ASP A 6 -23.52 17.56 4.23
CA ASP A 6 -23.81 16.20 3.75
C ASP A 6 -22.84 15.10 4.31
N THR A 7 -22.57 15.17 5.60
CA THR A 7 -21.76 14.18 6.32
C THR A 7 -22.63 13.01 6.78
N ASN A 8 -22.03 11.87 7.08
CA ASN A 8 -22.79 10.75 7.64
C ASN A 8 -23.49 11.12 8.96
N ASP A 9 -22.87 11.93 9.80
CA ASP A 9 -23.47 12.38 11.05
C ASP A 9 -24.71 13.23 10.80
N ASP A 10 -24.72 14.08 9.76
CA ASP A 10 -25.88 14.86 9.37
C ASP A 10 -27.00 13.96 8.84
N ARG A 11 -26.66 12.91 8.06
CA ARG A 11 -27.60 11.91 7.57
C ARG A 11 -28.23 11.13 8.71
N MET A 12 -27.44 10.67 9.69
CA MET A 12 -27.95 9.95 10.87
C MET A 12 -28.86 10.83 11.74
N ARG A 13 -28.52 12.11 11.92
CA ARG A 13 -29.38 13.09 12.61
C ARG A 13 -30.69 13.31 11.86
N ALA A 14 -30.64 13.43 10.52
CA ALA A 14 -31.83 13.59 9.69
C ALA A 14 -32.75 12.35 9.79
N ILE A 15 -32.22 11.13 9.75
CA ILE A 15 -32.97 9.90 9.95
C ILE A 15 -33.68 9.92 11.31
N ALA A 16 -32.94 10.22 12.39
CA ALA A 16 -33.50 10.30 13.75
C ALA A 16 -34.60 11.38 13.90
N MET A 17 -34.49 12.46 13.13
CA MET A 17 -35.56 13.48 13.10
C MET A 17 -36.79 12.98 12.36
N TYR A 18 -36.64 12.36 11.20
CA TYR A 18 -37.76 11.82 10.44
C TYR A 18 -38.50 10.69 11.19
N GLU A 19 -37.80 9.91 12.00
CA GLU A 19 -38.39 8.89 12.88
C GLU A 19 -39.31 9.50 13.95
N LYS A 20 -39.04 10.72 14.40
CA LYS A 20 -39.86 11.42 15.40
C LYS A 20 -41.09 12.10 14.81
N ILE A 21 -41.16 12.26 13.49
CA ILE A 21 -42.23 12.96 12.78
C ILE A 21 -42.81 12.12 11.63
N PRO A 22 -43.20 10.85 11.87
CA PRO A 22 -43.63 9.95 10.80
C PRO A 22 -44.91 10.41 10.06
N GLU A 23 -45.73 11.23 10.73
CA GLU A 23 -47.00 11.78 10.18
C GLU A 23 -46.77 12.95 9.19
N VAL A 24 -45.54 13.48 9.12
CA VAL A 24 -45.22 14.56 8.20
C VAL A 24 -45.08 14.01 6.79
N LYS A 25 -45.81 14.60 5.84
CA LYS A 25 -45.75 14.25 4.42
C LYS A 25 -44.29 14.16 3.95
N ASP A 26 -43.96 13.13 3.19
CA ASP A 26 -42.65 12.87 2.59
C ASP A 26 -41.53 12.49 3.61
N SER A 27 -41.80 12.39 4.92
CA SER A 27 -40.77 12.02 5.92
C SER A 27 -40.22 10.62 5.69
N LYS A 28 -41.08 9.67 5.34
CA LYS A 28 -40.71 8.28 5.04
C LYS A 28 -39.85 8.20 3.79
N GLU A 29 -40.24 8.84 2.69
CA GLU A 29 -39.51 8.83 1.43
C GLU A 29 -38.12 9.46 1.59
N ARG A 30 -38.02 10.56 2.34
CA ARG A 30 -36.73 11.23 2.62
C ARG A 30 -35.82 10.38 3.48
N LYS A 31 -36.36 9.69 4.49
CA LYS A 31 -35.60 8.74 5.29
C LYS A 31 -35.06 7.59 4.42
N GLU A 32 -35.92 6.97 3.61
CA GLU A 32 -35.54 5.89 2.69
C GLU A 32 -34.48 6.34 1.69
N ALA A 33 -34.56 7.55 1.16
CA ALA A 33 -33.55 8.11 0.27
C ALA A 33 -32.19 8.26 0.96
N ILE A 34 -32.13 8.73 2.21
CA ILE A 34 -30.89 8.85 2.97
C ILE A 34 -30.30 7.48 3.27
N VAL A 35 -31.12 6.52 3.68
CA VAL A 35 -30.66 5.12 3.91
C VAL A 35 -30.10 4.52 2.63
N GLY A 36 -30.77 4.71 1.48
CA GLY A 36 -30.26 4.23 0.20
C GLY A 36 -28.89 4.83 -0.20
N ILE A 37 -28.63 6.09 0.16
CA ILE A 37 -27.30 6.68 -0.04
C ILE A 37 -26.24 5.96 0.81
N GLN A 38 -26.53 5.70 2.09
CA GLN A 38 -25.61 5.01 2.99
C GLN A 38 -25.35 3.56 2.54
N GLU A 39 -26.39 2.85 2.10
CA GLU A 39 -26.29 1.51 1.52
C GLU A 39 -25.42 1.51 0.26
N GLY A 40 -25.60 2.50 -0.61
CA GLY A 40 -24.77 2.66 -1.82
C GLY A 40 -23.29 2.91 -1.52
N ILE A 41 -23.01 3.74 -0.52
CA ILE A 41 -21.61 3.98 -0.07
C ILE A 41 -21.02 2.70 0.54
N TYR A 42 -21.80 1.97 1.32
CA TYR A 42 -21.36 0.72 1.93
C TYR A 42 -21.05 -0.34 0.87
N ALA A 43 -21.96 -0.52 -0.09
CA ALA A 43 -21.76 -1.46 -1.21
C ALA A 43 -20.51 -1.12 -2.04
N LYS A 44 -20.25 0.17 -2.27
CA LYS A 44 -19.02 0.63 -2.93
C LYS A 44 -17.77 0.25 -2.13
N ALA A 45 -17.79 0.38 -0.81
CA ALA A 45 -16.66 0.00 0.03
C ALA A 45 -16.39 -1.51 -0.01
N GLU A 46 -17.44 -2.34 -0.06
CA GLU A 46 -17.32 -3.78 -0.23
C GLU A 46 -16.69 -4.13 -1.59
N GLU A 47 -17.16 -3.51 -2.68
CA GLU A 47 -16.58 -3.70 -4.02
C GLU A 47 -15.09 -3.31 -4.06
N GLN A 48 -14.73 -2.21 -3.40
CA GLN A 48 -13.33 -1.80 -3.31
C GLN A 48 -12.49 -2.82 -2.54
N LEU A 49 -13.03 -3.39 -1.46
CA LEU A 49 -12.36 -4.42 -0.67
C LEU A 49 -12.17 -5.72 -1.46
N GLU A 50 -13.18 -6.17 -2.19
CA GLU A 50 -13.11 -7.33 -3.08
C GLU A 50 -12.08 -7.15 -4.21
N ALA A 51 -11.88 -5.90 -4.66
CA ALA A 51 -10.89 -5.54 -5.65
C ALA A 51 -9.47 -5.29 -5.08
N ASP A 52 -9.20 -5.68 -3.83
CA ASP A 52 -7.94 -5.43 -3.11
C ASP A 52 -7.58 -3.93 -2.96
N LYS A 53 -8.54 -3.01 -3.14
CA LYS A 53 -8.35 -1.56 -2.97
C LYS A 53 -8.51 -1.16 -1.51
N PHE A 54 -7.64 -1.69 -0.65
CA PHE A 54 -7.77 -1.59 0.81
C PHE A 54 -7.79 -0.15 1.34
N PHE A 55 -7.01 0.76 0.76
CA PHE A 55 -6.98 2.16 1.20
C PHE A 55 -8.29 2.87 0.88
N ASP A 56 -8.80 2.71 -0.35
CA ASP A 56 -10.06 3.30 -0.79
C ASP A 56 -11.23 2.73 0.01
N ALA A 57 -11.27 1.40 0.22
CA ALA A 57 -12.30 0.73 0.99
C ALA A 57 -12.31 1.24 2.44
N LYS A 58 -11.14 1.35 3.08
CA LYS A 58 -10.99 1.85 4.44
C LYS A 58 -11.52 3.29 4.56
N GLU A 59 -11.13 4.19 3.66
CA GLU A 59 -11.60 5.57 3.63
C GLU A 59 -13.12 5.64 3.43
N THR A 60 -13.66 4.83 2.51
CA THR A 60 -15.10 4.76 2.23
C THR A 60 -15.88 4.27 3.44
N PHE A 61 -15.43 3.19 4.13
CA PHE A 61 -16.04 2.75 5.40
C PHE A 61 -15.92 3.79 6.50
N GLN A 62 -14.78 4.48 6.63
CA GLN A 62 -14.61 5.57 7.61
C GLN A 62 -15.63 6.70 7.39
N SER A 63 -15.94 7.04 6.14
CA SER A 63 -16.92 8.07 5.80
C SER A 63 -18.33 7.74 6.28
N LEU A 64 -18.65 6.46 6.52
CA LEU A 64 -19.93 5.98 7.04
C LEU A 64 -20.05 6.09 8.56
N GLY A 65 -18.95 6.30 9.30
CA GLY A 65 -18.96 6.51 10.74
C GLY A 65 -19.65 5.38 11.51
N ASN A 66 -20.81 5.69 12.12
CA ASN A 66 -21.58 4.74 12.93
C ASN A 66 -22.66 3.98 12.14
N TYR A 67 -22.65 4.06 10.81
CA TYR A 67 -23.63 3.33 10.01
C TYR A 67 -23.34 1.82 10.01
N SER A 68 -24.34 1.00 10.37
CA SER A 68 -24.20 -0.47 10.45
C SER A 68 -22.95 -0.88 11.23
N ASP A 69 -22.12 -1.74 10.67
CA ASP A 69 -20.87 -2.23 11.22
C ASP A 69 -19.63 -1.56 10.57
N ALA A 70 -19.80 -0.41 9.92
CA ALA A 70 -18.75 0.27 9.16
C ALA A 70 -17.45 0.48 9.96
N LYS A 71 -17.54 0.75 11.27
CA LYS A 71 -16.34 0.84 12.12
C LYS A 71 -15.57 -0.48 12.22
N GLN A 72 -16.28 -1.59 12.37
CA GLN A 72 -15.66 -2.91 12.40
C GLN A 72 -15.06 -3.24 11.03
N ARG A 73 -15.75 -2.86 9.94
CA ARG A 73 -15.23 -3.06 8.57
C ARG A 73 -13.93 -2.30 8.30
N VAL A 74 -13.70 -1.14 8.94
CA VAL A 74 -12.40 -0.44 8.87
C VAL A 74 -11.28 -1.29 9.44
N GLU A 75 -11.50 -1.92 10.60
CA GLU A 75 -10.51 -2.81 11.24
C GLU A 75 -10.30 -4.09 10.42
N ASP A 76 -11.39 -4.70 9.93
CA ASP A 76 -11.35 -5.90 9.09
C ASP A 76 -10.62 -5.64 7.77
N THR A 77 -10.81 -4.47 7.15
CA THR A 77 -10.11 -4.04 5.94
C THR A 77 -8.61 -3.93 6.19
N GLU A 78 -8.19 -3.33 7.30
CA GLU A 78 -6.77 -3.23 7.67
C GLU A 78 -6.16 -4.61 7.92
N LYS A 79 -6.89 -5.50 8.58
CA LYS A 79 -6.46 -6.88 8.80
C LYS A 79 -6.32 -7.64 7.48
N ALA A 80 -7.30 -7.53 6.58
CA ALA A 80 -7.26 -8.16 5.26
C ALA A 80 -6.04 -7.69 4.45
N ARG A 81 -5.72 -6.38 4.50
CA ARG A 81 -4.53 -5.80 3.89
C ARG A 81 -3.25 -6.43 4.45
N GLN A 82 -3.11 -6.54 5.76
CA GLN A 82 -1.94 -7.13 6.41
C GLN A 82 -1.79 -8.62 6.08
N ASP A 83 -2.90 -9.36 6.03
CA ASP A 83 -2.90 -10.77 5.69
C ASP A 83 -2.51 -10.98 4.21
N LYS A 84 -2.93 -10.08 3.31
CA LYS A 84 -2.50 -10.08 1.90
C LYS A 84 -0.99 -9.86 1.78
N ILE A 85 -0.44 -8.87 2.48
CA ILE A 85 1.01 -8.59 2.50
C ILE A 85 1.78 -9.84 2.99
N LYS A 86 1.35 -10.44 4.11
CA LYS A 86 2.00 -11.66 4.65
C LYS A 86 1.96 -12.81 3.67
N LEU A 87 0.83 -13.03 3.00
CA LEU A 87 0.68 -14.08 2.00
C LEU A 87 1.62 -13.87 0.81
N LEU A 88 1.73 -12.64 0.31
CA LEU A 88 2.61 -12.30 -0.80
C LEU A 88 4.09 -12.47 -0.41
N CYS A 89 4.49 -12.00 0.77
CA CYS A 89 5.85 -12.19 1.28
C CYS A 89 6.19 -13.67 1.48
N ALA A 90 5.25 -14.48 1.99
CA ALA A 90 5.46 -15.93 2.16
C ALA A 90 5.66 -16.66 0.82
N ASN A 91 5.13 -16.11 -0.28
CA ASN A 91 5.29 -16.62 -1.63
C ASN A 91 6.40 -15.90 -2.41
N GLN A 92 7.28 -15.14 -1.75
CA GLN A 92 8.38 -14.37 -2.33
C GLN A 92 7.94 -13.30 -3.37
N ARG A 93 6.67 -12.91 -3.37
CA ARG A 93 6.10 -11.88 -4.26
C ARG A 93 6.25 -10.48 -3.63
N TYR A 94 7.49 -10.10 -3.33
CA TYR A 94 7.79 -8.89 -2.56
C TYR A 94 7.37 -7.60 -3.26
N ALA A 95 7.59 -7.51 -4.59
CA ALA A 95 7.18 -6.35 -5.37
C ALA A 95 5.67 -6.09 -5.31
N GLU A 96 4.86 -7.15 -5.36
CA GLU A 96 3.41 -7.03 -5.23
C GLU A 96 2.99 -6.70 -3.78
N ALA A 97 3.73 -7.23 -2.79
CA ALA A 97 3.48 -6.90 -1.39
C ALA A 97 3.69 -5.40 -1.11
N LEU A 98 4.67 -4.76 -1.76
CA LEU A 98 4.95 -3.33 -1.63
C LEU A 98 3.77 -2.46 -2.06
N HIS A 99 3.02 -2.88 -3.08
CA HIS A 99 1.82 -2.16 -3.54
C HIS A 99 0.76 -1.97 -2.44
N PHE A 100 0.69 -2.90 -1.49
CA PHE A 100 -0.26 -2.86 -0.38
C PHE A 100 0.30 -2.22 0.90
N GLN A 101 1.56 -1.79 0.90
CA GLN A 101 2.17 -1.11 2.04
C GLN A 101 1.93 0.41 1.95
N ASN A 102 1.58 1.00 3.08
CA ASN A 102 1.53 2.46 3.21
C ASN A 102 2.92 2.93 3.67
N LEU A 103 3.87 2.98 2.74
CA LEU A 103 5.27 3.28 3.02
C LEU A 103 5.45 4.75 3.39
N GLN A 104 6.40 4.99 4.30
CA GLN A 104 6.85 6.31 4.70
C GLN A 104 8.39 6.36 4.72
N ALA A 105 8.96 7.54 4.60
CA ALA A 105 10.40 7.71 4.77
C ALA A 105 10.83 7.23 6.15
N GLY A 106 11.87 6.40 6.20
CA GLY A 106 12.37 5.73 7.40
C GLY A 106 11.90 4.30 7.58
N ASP A 107 10.88 3.84 6.83
CA ASP A 107 10.46 2.45 6.88
C ASP A 107 11.54 1.53 6.32
N VAL A 108 11.56 0.29 6.82
CA VAL A 108 12.42 -0.77 6.28
C VAL A 108 11.56 -1.79 5.55
N ILE A 109 11.90 -2.03 4.29
CA ILE A 109 11.21 -3.00 3.43
C ILE A 109 12.16 -4.11 3.00
N LYS A 110 11.62 -5.29 2.72
CA LYS A 110 12.36 -6.41 2.11
C LYS A 110 12.06 -6.47 0.62
N PHE A 111 13.13 -6.43 -0.19
CA PHE A 111 13.00 -6.47 -1.64
C PHE A 111 14.27 -7.03 -2.28
N GLY A 112 14.11 -8.14 -3.01
CA GLY A 112 15.23 -8.90 -3.56
C GLY A 112 16.00 -9.71 -2.53
N GLU A 113 16.93 -10.53 -2.99
CA GLU A 113 17.75 -11.45 -2.19
C GLU A 113 19.19 -11.42 -2.67
N TYR A 114 20.14 -11.44 -1.73
CA TYR A 114 21.56 -11.47 -2.03
C TYR A 114 22.29 -12.27 -0.96
N GLU A 115 23.39 -12.96 -1.34
CA GLU A 115 24.27 -13.63 -0.40
C GLU A 115 25.02 -12.61 0.42
N GLN A 116 24.73 -12.48 1.71
CA GLN A 116 25.25 -11.43 2.58
C GLN A 116 26.20 -11.92 3.66
N ASP A 117 26.14 -13.21 4.03
CA ASP A 117 26.94 -13.76 5.12
C ASP A 117 28.06 -14.72 4.66
N ASN A 118 28.22 -14.92 3.36
CA ASN A 118 29.16 -15.86 2.73
C ASN A 118 28.93 -17.34 3.12
N ASN A 119 27.72 -17.69 3.55
CA ASN A 119 27.33 -19.05 3.86
C ASN A 119 26.43 -19.63 2.76
N LEU A 120 27.04 -20.14 1.72
CA LEU A 120 26.30 -20.68 0.56
C LEU A 120 25.37 -21.87 0.88
N GLU A 121 25.44 -22.42 2.11
CA GLU A 121 24.59 -23.56 2.52
C GLU A 121 23.18 -23.09 2.94
N ASN A 122 23.00 -21.84 3.38
CA ASN A 122 21.69 -21.28 3.77
C ASN A 122 21.00 -20.52 2.63
N GLY A 123 21.70 -20.27 1.52
CA GLY A 123 21.20 -19.53 0.36
C GLY A 123 21.30 -18.02 0.54
N LYS A 124 20.63 -17.28 -0.32
CA LYS A 124 20.61 -15.81 -0.29
C LYS A 124 19.65 -15.30 0.77
N GLU A 125 20.04 -14.23 1.45
CA GLU A 125 19.18 -13.51 2.40
C GLU A 125 18.40 -12.39 1.73
N ALA A 126 17.19 -12.13 2.24
CA ALA A 126 16.41 -10.98 1.82
C ALA A 126 17.16 -9.68 2.11
N ILE A 127 17.17 -8.77 1.15
CA ILE A 127 17.80 -7.46 1.30
C ILE A 127 16.83 -6.53 2.03
N ASP A 128 17.29 -5.95 3.14
CA ASP A 128 16.58 -4.88 3.84
C ASP A 128 16.93 -3.51 3.25
N TRP A 129 15.91 -2.74 2.89
CA TRP A 129 16.05 -1.40 2.30
C TRP A 129 15.38 -0.37 3.18
N ILE A 130 16.08 0.73 3.45
CA ILE A 130 15.52 1.91 4.11
C ILE A 130 14.87 2.79 3.04
N VAL A 131 13.60 3.14 3.22
CA VAL A 131 12.90 4.12 2.40
C VAL A 131 13.40 5.51 2.74
N LEU A 132 14.00 6.21 1.79
CA LEU A 132 14.54 7.56 1.97
C LEU A 132 13.51 8.63 1.63
N ASP A 133 12.74 8.42 0.56
CA ASP A 133 11.73 9.36 0.08
C ASP A 133 10.67 8.61 -0.74
N ILE A 134 9.48 9.20 -0.84
CA ILE A 134 8.36 8.68 -1.65
C ILE A 134 7.76 9.84 -2.43
N GLN A 135 7.72 9.71 -3.74
CA GLN A 135 7.10 10.66 -4.66
C GLN A 135 6.32 9.91 -5.75
N ASP A 136 5.11 10.33 -6.04
CA ASP A 136 4.29 9.81 -7.15
C ASP A 136 4.20 8.27 -7.24
N ASN A 137 4.07 7.57 -6.11
CA ASN A 137 4.11 6.11 -5.98
C ASN A 137 5.49 5.47 -6.24
N GLU A 138 6.55 6.24 -6.29
CA GLU A 138 7.92 5.76 -6.41
C GLU A 138 8.64 5.92 -5.06
N ALA A 139 9.38 4.90 -4.65
CA ALA A 139 10.17 4.93 -3.42
C ALA A 139 11.66 4.98 -3.75
N LEU A 140 12.36 5.99 -3.25
CA LEU A 140 13.81 6.01 -3.21
C LEU A 140 14.28 5.20 -2.01
N VAL A 141 15.12 4.19 -2.24
CA VAL A 141 15.58 3.28 -1.19
C VAL A 141 17.11 3.15 -1.18
N ILE A 142 17.66 2.83 -0.01
CA ILE A 142 19.06 2.44 0.15
C ILE A 142 19.13 1.14 0.96
N SER A 143 20.05 0.25 0.62
CA SER A 143 20.24 -0.95 1.43
C SER A 143 20.65 -0.59 2.87
N GLN A 144 20.01 -1.26 3.84
CA GLN A 144 20.27 -0.99 5.27
C GLN A 144 21.70 -1.37 5.66
N PHE A 145 22.23 -2.41 5.02
CA PHE A 145 23.59 -2.91 5.27
C PHE A 145 24.41 -2.88 3.99
N CYS A 146 25.75 -2.92 4.15
CA CYS A 146 26.66 -3.12 3.04
C CYS A 146 26.47 -4.56 2.54
N LEU A 147 26.12 -4.73 1.27
CA LEU A 147 25.81 -6.04 0.69
C LEU A 147 27.06 -6.74 0.19
N ASP A 148 28.05 -5.99 -0.37
CA ASP A 148 29.25 -6.53 -0.96
C ASP A 148 30.36 -5.44 -1.03
N ALA A 149 31.59 -5.86 -1.29
CA ALA A 149 32.73 -4.99 -1.52
C ALA A 149 33.34 -5.25 -2.90
N LYS A 150 33.13 -4.36 -3.83
CA LYS A 150 33.63 -4.47 -5.21
C LYS A 150 34.59 -3.32 -5.56
N ARG A 151 35.54 -3.59 -6.45
CA ARG A 151 36.38 -2.54 -6.99
C ARG A 151 35.52 -1.58 -7.81
N TYR A 152 35.78 -0.27 -7.64
CA TYR A 152 35.13 0.76 -8.46
C TYR A 152 35.43 0.57 -9.95
N SER A 153 36.70 0.34 -10.31
CA SER A 153 37.12 0.09 -11.69
C SER A 153 38.37 -0.81 -11.71
N ASP A 154 38.33 -1.83 -12.56
CA ASP A 154 39.47 -2.74 -12.78
C ASP A 154 40.52 -2.11 -13.73
N GLU A 155 40.11 -1.19 -14.58
CA GLU A 155 40.92 -0.55 -15.60
C GLU A 155 41.46 0.85 -15.20
N GLY A 156 41.24 1.28 -13.96
CA GLY A 156 41.65 2.62 -13.49
C GLY A 156 40.84 3.77 -14.07
N ILE A 157 39.67 3.49 -14.65
CA ILE A 157 38.76 4.48 -15.23
C ILE A 157 38.02 5.23 -14.11
N ALA A 158 38.01 6.56 -14.19
CA ALA A 158 37.39 7.39 -13.17
C ALA A 158 35.92 7.74 -13.38
N ARG A 159 35.35 7.43 -14.54
CA ARG A 159 33.94 7.75 -14.85
C ARG A 159 33.01 6.62 -14.44
N TRP A 160 31.92 6.99 -13.73
CA TRP A 160 30.92 6.04 -13.23
C TRP A 160 30.36 5.14 -14.33
N GLU A 161 29.91 5.70 -15.44
CA GLU A 161 29.24 4.98 -16.52
C GLU A 161 30.11 3.87 -17.17
N ARG A 162 31.43 3.94 -16.95
CA ARG A 162 32.40 2.98 -17.49
C ARG A 162 33.06 2.13 -16.41
N SER A 163 32.68 2.33 -15.15
CA SER A 163 33.28 1.58 -14.05
C SER A 163 32.82 0.11 -14.06
N SER A 164 33.71 -0.79 -13.64
CA SER A 164 33.36 -2.21 -13.44
C SER A 164 32.24 -2.36 -12.42
N LEU A 165 32.17 -1.48 -11.42
CA LEU A 165 31.12 -1.46 -10.41
C LEU A 165 29.74 -1.11 -11.03
N CYS A 166 29.69 -0.08 -11.87
CA CYS A 166 28.45 0.29 -12.56
C CYS A 166 27.94 -0.85 -13.45
N ASN A 167 28.82 -1.47 -14.21
CA ASN A 167 28.48 -2.60 -15.06
C ASN A 167 27.97 -3.80 -14.24
N TRP A 168 28.65 -4.12 -13.15
CA TRP A 168 28.25 -5.20 -12.24
C TRP A 168 26.89 -4.95 -11.61
N LEU A 169 26.62 -3.75 -11.10
CA LEU A 169 25.33 -3.38 -10.51
C LEU A 169 24.17 -3.52 -11.50
N ASN A 170 24.36 -3.07 -12.75
CA ASN A 170 23.32 -3.09 -13.79
C ASN A 170 23.24 -4.40 -14.57
N SER A 171 24.04 -5.40 -14.24
CA SER A 171 24.02 -6.71 -14.92
C SER A 171 23.94 -7.87 -13.89
N GLU A 172 25.04 -8.25 -13.30
CA GLU A 172 25.10 -9.42 -12.42
C GLU A 172 24.26 -9.24 -11.15
N PHE A 173 24.44 -8.11 -10.46
CA PHE A 173 23.73 -7.86 -9.21
C PHE A 173 22.22 -7.81 -9.42
N ILE A 174 21.74 -6.99 -10.35
CA ILE A 174 20.29 -6.84 -10.59
C ILE A 174 19.65 -8.16 -11.05
N ASN A 175 20.32 -8.92 -11.89
CA ASN A 175 19.78 -10.19 -12.39
C ASN A 175 19.87 -11.34 -11.38
N SER A 176 20.84 -11.29 -10.48
CA SER A 176 21.00 -12.33 -9.45
C SER A 176 20.19 -12.05 -8.19
N SER A 177 19.91 -10.78 -7.89
CA SER A 177 19.25 -10.37 -6.64
C SER A 177 17.75 -10.18 -6.77
N PHE A 178 17.24 -10.01 -7.98
CA PHE A 178 15.82 -9.73 -8.21
C PHE A 178 15.24 -10.65 -9.27
N GLU A 179 14.07 -11.20 -9.00
CA GLU A 179 13.29 -11.94 -10.00
C GLU A 179 12.79 -10.99 -11.10
N GLU A 180 12.39 -11.54 -12.25
CA GLU A 180 11.96 -10.78 -13.42
C GLU A 180 10.85 -9.77 -13.09
N THR A 181 9.81 -10.20 -12.40
CA THR A 181 8.70 -9.33 -11.96
C THR A 181 9.13 -8.24 -10.99
N ALA A 182 10.14 -8.51 -10.15
CA ALA A 182 10.69 -7.51 -9.25
C ALA A 182 11.56 -6.49 -10.00
N ARG A 183 12.31 -6.93 -11.03
CA ARG A 183 13.12 -6.03 -11.86
C ARG A 183 12.27 -5.02 -12.62
N ASP A 184 11.06 -5.41 -13.06
CA ASP A 184 10.12 -4.51 -13.74
C ASP A 184 9.64 -3.35 -12.85
N CYS A 185 9.78 -3.49 -11.52
CA CYS A 185 9.46 -2.45 -10.56
C CYS A 185 10.65 -1.51 -10.24
N ILE A 186 11.86 -1.83 -10.73
CA ILE A 186 13.06 -1.02 -10.49
C ILE A 186 13.18 0.04 -11.56
N LEU A 187 13.09 1.30 -11.17
CA LEU A 187 13.21 2.43 -12.07
C LEU A 187 14.67 2.79 -12.29
N GLN A 188 14.99 3.14 -13.54
CA GLN A 188 16.32 3.69 -13.85
C GLN A 188 16.36 5.17 -13.46
N SER A 189 17.29 5.54 -12.60
CA SER A 189 17.61 6.96 -12.37
C SER A 189 18.30 7.55 -13.61
N LEU A 190 17.75 8.63 -14.13
CA LEU A 190 18.33 9.42 -15.22
C LEU A 190 19.56 10.18 -14.75
#